data_694a518c1c226f921dec336002e9d6c6
#
_entry.id   694a518c1c226f921dec336002e9d6c6
#
_cell.length_a   1.000
_cell.length_b   1.000
_cell.length_c   1.000
_cell.angle_alpha   90.00
_cell.angle_beta   90.00
_cell.angle_gamma   90.00
#
_symmetry.space_group_name_H-M   'P 1'
#
loop_
_entity.id
_entity.type
_entity.pdbx_description
1 polymer ?
#
loop_
_entity_poly.entity_id
_entity_poly.type
_entity_poly.pdbx_seq_one_letter_code
_entity_poly.pdbx_strand_id
1 'polypeptide(L)'
;MIDLKQYIENPEVALWQNNHLQPWEVIDNLENILLKHLKTLGSGYEIENNVAIHKTVTIEQGVTLKGTIIISKNSFIGAHAYLRGPVFLGNSVKIGPGSEIKQSIILDHTAIAHFNYIGNSILGKSINFEAGSLCANHYNERKEKQISVKYKNQIIDTKTEKFGSLVGDNSKIGANAVLSPGTILEKNSIVKRLELIEQIK
;
A
#
# COMPACT_ATOMS: atom_id res chain seq x y z
N MET A 1 1.66 -16.51 -12.67
CA MET A 1 2.37 -15.63 -11.70
C MET A 1 2.27 -14.21 -12.18
N ILE A 2 1.91 -13.28 -11.30
CA ILE A 2 1.86 -11.83 -11.62
C ILE A 2 3.29 -11.30 -11.59
N ASP A 3 3.72 -10.73 -12.70
CA ASP A 3 5.02 -10.06 -12.78
C ASP A 3 4.85 -8.61 -12.33
N LEU A 4 5.34 -8.29 -11.13
CA LEU A 4 5.24 -6.95 -10.55
C LEU A 4 5.88 -5.85 -11.39
N LYS A 5 6.89 -6.18 -12.23
CA LYS A 5 7.52 -5.20 -13.13
C LYS A 5 6.56 -4.65 -14.18
N GLN A 6 5.48 -5.36 -14.49
CA GLN A 6 4.42 -4.85 -15.38
C GLN A 6 3.64 -3.70 -14.73
N TYR A 7 3.58 -3.67 -13.41
CA TYR A 7 2.81 -2.69 -12.61
C TYR A 7 3.69 -1.59 -12.03
N ILE A 8 4.92 -1.92 -11.65
CA ILE A 8 5.83 -1.03 -10.94
C ILE A 8 7.17 -1.00 -11.68
N GLU A 9 7.58 0.20 -12.10
CA GLU A 9 8.87 0.40 -12.75
C GLU A 9 9.99 0.43 -11.73
N ASN A 10 11.05 -0.37 -11.98
CA ASN A 10 12.20 -0.47 -11.07
C ASN A 10 11.76 -0.59 -9.60
N PRO A 11 11.03 -1.65 -9.24
CA PRO A 11 10.67 -1.87 -7.85
C PRO A 11 11.95 -1.93 -7.02
N GLU A 12 12.03 -1.16 -5.94
CA GLU A 12 13.23 -1.14 -5.11
C GLU A 12 13.58 -2.56 -4.66
N VAL A 13 14.74 -3.00 -5.08
CA VAL A 13 15.18 -4.39 -5.00
C VAL A 13 15.15 -4.94 -3.58
N ALA A 14 15.34 -4.07 -2.56
CA ALA A 14 15.38 -4.48 -1.17
C ALA A 14 14.07 -5.09 -0.64
N LEU A 15 12.92 -4.61 -1.12
CA LEU A 15 11.60 -5.13 -0.72
C LEU A 15 11.20 -6.38 -1.53
N TRP A 16 11.83 -6.58 -2.70
CA TRP A 16 11.44 -7.60 -3.68
C TRP A 16 12.50 -8.67 -3.89
N GLN A 17 13.43 -8.86 -2.96
CA GLN A 17 14.54 -9.83 -3.07
C GLN A 17 14.08 -11.29 -3.33
N ASN A 18 12.81 -11.59 -3.10
CA ASN A 18 12.21 -12.89 -3.44
C ASN A 18 11.28 -12.73 -4.65
N ASN A 19 11.86 -12.75 -5.85
CA ASN A 19 11.16 -12.62 -7.15
C ASN A 19 10.07 -13.67 -7.44
N HIS A 20 9.73 -14.53 -6.48
CA HIS A 20 8.77 -15.63 -6.65
C HIS A 20 7.46 -15.43 -5.91
N LEU A 21 7.36 -14.41 -5.03
CA LEU A 21 6.15 -14.16 -4.25
C LEU A 21 5.11 -13.42 -5.07
N GLN A 22 3.85 -13.84 -4.93
CA GLN A 22 2.72 -13.08 -5.45
C GLN A 22 2.45 -11.83 -4.59
N PRO A 23 1.75 -10.81 -5.10
CA PRO A 23 1.49 -9.56 -4.36
C PRO A 23 0.91 -9.79 -2.96
N TRP A 24 -0.05 -10.69 -2.81
CA TRP A 24 -0.64 -11.03 -1.51
C TRP A 24 0.34 -11.74 -0.58
N GLU A 25 1.20 -12.61 -1.11
CA GLU A 25 2.23 -13.30 -0.33
C GLU A 25 3.31 -12.32 0.17
N VAL A 26 3.62 -11.28 -0.62
CA VAL A 26 4.48 -10.17 -0.19
C VAL A 26 3.85 -9.45 0.99
N ILE A 27 2.58 -9.12 0.90
CA ILE A 27 1.83 -8.45 1.98
C ILE A 27 1.74 -9.33 3.23
N ASP A 28 1.47 -10.61 3.09
CA ASP A 28 1.40 -11.54 4.23
C ASP A 28 2.77 -11.68 4.93
N ASN A 29 3.87 -11.59 4.17
CA ASN A 29 5.23 -11.68 4.71
C ASN A 29 5.88 -10.31 5.00
N LEU A 30 5.14 -9.21 4.90
CA LEU A 30 5.68 -7.85 4.94
C LEU A 30 6.41 -7.54 6.26
N GLU A 31 5.94 -8.04 7.39
CA GLU A 31 6.60 -7.88 8.68
C GLU A 31 8.07 -8.38 8.63
N ASN A 32 8.27 -9.60 8.16
CA ASN A 32 9.62 -10.18 8.05
C ASN A 32 10.49 -9.43 7.04
N ILE A 33 9.90 -8.96 5.96
CA ILE A 33 10.59 -8.16 4.93
C ILE A 33 11.09 -6.86 5.56
N LEU A 34 10.24 -6.14 6.28
CA LEU A 34 10.60 -4.86 6.89
C LEU A 34 11.60 -5.03 8.03
N LEU A 35 11.47 -6.05 8.87
CA LEU A 35 12.43 -6.34 9.94
C LEU A 35 13.85 -6.62 9.40
N LYS A 36 13.96 -7.26 8.23
CA LYS A 36 15.23 -7.43 7.54
C LYS A 36 15.75 -6.10 6.98
N HIS A 37 14.87 -5.32 6.36
CA HIS A 37 15.21 -4.04 5.75
C HIS A 37 15.66 -3.00 6.79
N LEU A 38 15.04 -2.95 7.96
CA LEU A 38 15.46 -2.11 9.09
C LEU A 38 16.95 -2.23 9.42
N LYS A 39 17.49 -3.43 9.32
CA LYS A 39 18.92 -3.72 9.63
C LYS A 39 19.87 -3.13 8.58
N THR A 40 19.39 -2.74 7.41
CA THR A 40 20.18 -2.19 6.29
C THR A 40 20.08 -0.68 6.18
N LEU A 41 19.22 -0.04 6.99
CA LEU A 41 19.04 1.40 6.95
C LEU A 41 20.26 2.15 7.47
N GLY A 42 20.64 3.22 6.77
CA GLY A 42 21.79 4.05 7.12
C GLY A 42 21.46 5.09 8.21
N SER A 43 22.46 5.87 8.57
CA SER A 43 22.41 6.90 9.63
C SER A 43 21.45 8.07 9.37
N GLY A 44 20.77 8.10 8.22
CA GLY A 44 19.71 9.05 7.90
C GLY A 44 18.39 8.75 8.60
N TYR A 45 18.24 7.58 9.24
CA TYR A 45 17.04 7.16 9.95
C TYR A 45 17.20 7.20 11.46
N GLU A 46 16.16 7.64 12.13
CA GLU A 46 15.95 7.43 13.56
C GLU A 46 15.08 6.19 13.72
N ILE A 47 15.53 5.22 14.53
CA ILE A 47 14.87 3.90 14.66
C ILE A 47 14.55 3.68 16.14
N GLU A 48 13.27 3.54 16.44
CA GLU A 48 12.77 3.21 17.76
C GLU A 48 11.60 2.22 17.67
N ASN A 49 11.61 1.15 18.48
CA ASN A 49 10.53 0.15 18.55
C ASN A 49 10.05 -0.38 17.18
N ASN A 50 10.98 -0.67 16.27
CA ASN A 50 10.75 -1.09 14.87
C ASN A 50 10.09 -0.02 13.99
N VAL A 51 10.05 1.22 14.42
CA VAL A 51 9.66 2.38 13.61
C VAL A 51 10.91 3.12 13.17
N ALA A 52 11.16 3.18 11.86
CA ALA A 52 12.27 3.91 11.26
C ALA A 52 11.73 5.13 10.51
N ILE A 53 12.18 6.31 10.89
CA ILE A 53 11.76 7.57 10.27
C ILE A 53 13.00 8.28 9.75
N HIS A 54 13.03 8.60 8.46
CA HIS A 54 14.13 9.37 7.92
C HIS A 54 14.07 10.83 8.43
N LYS A 55 15.22 11.43 8.74
CA LYS A 55 15.36 12.78 9.34
C LYS A 55 14.69 13.92 8.58
N THR A 56 14.38 13.73 7.29
CA THR A 56 13.69 14.71 6.45
C THR A 56 12.18 14.54 6.39
N VAL A 57 11.62 13.62 7.16
CA VAL A 57 10.18 13.39 7.22
C VAL A 57 9.51 14.47 8.06
N THR A 58 8.36 14.94 7.60
CA THR A 58 7.48 15.82 8.37
C THR A 58 6.29 15.02 8.90
N ILE A 59 6.07 15.05 10.18
CA ILE A 59 4.92 14.41 10.84
C ILE A 59 4.14 15.47 11.59
N GLU A 60 2.85 15.59 11.28
CA GLU A 60 1.95 16.54 11.96
C GLU A 60 1.42 15.98 13.29
N GLN A 61 0.77 16.84 14.06
CA GLN A 61 0.23 16.49 15.37
C GLN A 61 -0.84 15.40 15.30
N GLY A 62 -0.87 14.51 16.30
CA GLY A 62 -1.90 13.49 16.46
C GLY A 62 -1.71 12.25 15.57
N VAL A 63 -0.61 12.15 14.83
CA VAL A 63 -0.27 10.93 14.08
C VAL A 63 -0.01 9.77 15.03
N THR A 64 -0.58 8.61 14.72
CA THR A 64 -0.32 7.36 15.44
C THR A 64 0.44 6.38 14.56
N LEU A 65 1.59 5.92 15.06
CA LEU A 65 2.42 4.89 14.43
C LEU A 65 2.39 3.63 15.30
N LYS A 66 1.99 2.49 14.75
CA LYS A 66 1.88 1.22 15.49
C LYS A 66 2.44 0.04 14.69
N GLY A 67 3.34 -0.71 15.30
CA GLY A 67 3.99 -1.88 14.68
C GLY A 67 5.22 -1.48 13.86
N THR A 68 5.68 -2.36 12.99
CA THR A 68 6.87 -2.15 12.16
C THR A 68 6.58 -1.19 11.02
N ILE A 69 7.27 -0.05 10.99
CA ILE A 69 7.03 1.02 10.01
C ILE A 69 8.36 1.58 9.51
N ILE A 70 8.46 1.80 8.21
CA ILE A 70 9.58 2.53 7.62
C ILE A 70 9.02 3.70 6.81
N ILE A 71 9.44 4.91 7.14
CA ILE A 71 9.06 6.15 6.43
C ILE A 71 10.31 6.76 5.81
N SER A 72 10.38 6.71 4.48
CA SER A 72 11.56 7.16 3.74
C SER A 72 11.60 8.69 3.57
N LYS A 73 12.72 9.17 3.05
CA LYS A 73 13.07 10.60 2.97
C LYS A 73 11.99 11.46 2.29
N ASN A 74 11.89 12.71 2.74
CA ASN A 74 11.02 13.76 2.19
C ASN A 74 9.52 13.41 2.21
N SER A 75 9.11 12.42 3.01
CA SER A 75 7.69 12.06 3.16
C SER A 75 6.99 12.99 4.14
N PHE A 76 5.68 13.09 3.99
CA PHE A 76 4.80 13.92 4.82
C PHE A 76 3.66 13.07 5.36
N ILE A 77 3.42 13.14 6.67
CA ILE A 77 2.33 12.46 7.36
C ILE A 77 1.42 13.49 8.01
N GLY A 78 0.23 13.64 7.46
CA GLY A 78 -0.77 14.62 7.89
C GLY A 78 -1.41 14.28 9.22
N ALA A 79 -1.99 15.31 9.82
CA ALA A 79 -2.58 15.26 11.16
C ALA A 79 -3.57 14.10 11.34
N HIS A 80 -3.48 13.43 12.49
CA HIS A 80 -4.36 12.31 12.87
C HIS A 80 -4.35 11.12 11.90
N ALA A 81 -3.35 11.00 11.03
CA ALA A 81 -3.17 9.78 10.25
C ALA A 81 -2.81 8.61 11.18
N TYR A 82 -3.30 7.41 10.83
CA TYR A 82 -3.05 6.18 11.59
C TYR A 82 -2.32 5.17 10.72
N LEU A 83 -1.04 4.94 10.99
CA LEU A 83 -0.23 3.92 10.32
C LEU A 83 -0.17 2.67 11.18
N ARG A 84 -0.74 1.60 10.68
CA ARG A 84 -0.85 0.29 11.33
C ARG A 84 0.03 -0.72 10.61
N GLY A 85 1.23 -0.89 11.10
CA GLY A 85 2.26 -1.76 10.52
C GLY A 85 1.84 -3.23 10.36
N PRO A 86 2.60 -3.97 9.52
CA PRO A 86 3.80 -3.49 8.84
C PRO A 86 3.48 -2.51 7.70
N VAL A 87 4.15 -1.35 7.65
CA VAL A 87 3.96 -0.33 6.62
C VAL A 87 5.30 0.16 6.09
N PHE A 88 5.42 0.21 4.77
CA PHE A 88 6.53 0.86 4.09
C PHE A 88 6.05 2.05 3.29
N LEU A 89 6.65 3.21 3.53
CA LEU A 89 6.46 4.41 2.73
C LEU A 89 7.78 4.77 2.04
N GLY A 90 7.76 4.79 0.72
CA GLY A 90 8.86 5.21 -0.13
C GLY A 90 9.19 6.70 -0.01
N ASN A 91 10.07 7.18 -0.87
CA ASN A 91 10.51 8.57 -0.85
C ASN A 91 9.39 9.52 -1.30
N SER A 92 9.28 10.68 -0.66
CA SER A 92 8.34 11.74 -1.03
C SER A 92 6.88 11.29 -1.06
N VAL A 93 6.53 10.27 -0.26
CA VAL A 93 5.14 9.85 -0.07
C VAL A 93 4.41 10.88 0.78
N LYS A 94 3.17 11.18 0.42
CA LYS A 94 2.30 12.10 1.17
C LYS A 94 1.08 11.35 1.67
N ILE A 95 0.91 11.28 2.98
CA ILE A 95 -0.29 10.75 3.62
C ILE A 95 -1.04 11.93 4.22
N GLY A 96 -2.23 12.20 3.71
CA GLY A 96 -3.08 13.31 4.16
C GLY A 96 -3.80 13.02 5.47
N PRO A 97 -4.39 14.08 6.07
CA PRO A 97 -5.01 14.00 7.39
C PRO A 97 -6.12 12.95 7.50
N GLY A 98 -6.19 12.28 8.67
CA GLY A 98 -7.22 11.31 8.99
C GLY A 98 -7.22 10.03 8.15
N SER A 99 -6.16 9.77 7.39
CA SER A 99 -6.04 8.55 6.59
C SER A 99 -5.49 7.38 7.42
N GLU A 100 -6.00 6.17 7.18
CA GLU A 100 -5.47 4.95 7.76
C GLU A 100 -4.71 4.15 6.70
N ILE A 101 -3.47 3.77 7.02
CA ILE A 101 -2.63 2.87 6.22
C ILE A 101 -2.36 1.62 7.04
N LYS A 102 -2.78 0.47 6.54
CA LYS A 102 -2.63 -0.80 7.25
C LYS A 102 -1.91 -1.82 6.40
N GLN A 103 -0.83 -2.40 6.92
CA GLN A 103 -0.12 -3.54 6.32
C GLN A 103 0.07 -3.36 4.81
N SER A 104 0.75 -2.29 4.41
CA SER A 104 0.81 -1.86 3.01
C SER A 104 2.18 -1.32 2.62
N ILE A 105 2.45 -1.39 1.33
CA ILE A 105 3.61 -0.79 0.68
C ILE A 105 3.12 0.35 -0.20
N ILE A 106 3.63 1.55 0.03
CA ILE A 106 3.34 2.73 -0.79
C ILE A 106 4.67 3.25 -1.32
N LEU A 107 4.84 3.25 -2.64
CA LEU A 107 6.11 3.61 -3.26
C LEU A 107 6.19 5.10 -3.58
N ASP A 108 7.37 5.50 -4.06
CA ASP A 108 7.83 6.87 -4.19
C ASP A 108 6.82 7.81 -4.87
N HIS A 109 6.78 9.06 -4.39
CA HIS A 109 5.98 10.16 -4.95
C HIS A 109 4.46 9.93 -4.96
N THR A 110 3.97 8.88 -4.29
CA THR A 110 2.53 8.61 -4.18
C THR A 110 1.89 9.51 -3.14
N ALA A 111 0.73 10.07 -3.48
CA ALA A 111 -0.05 10.94 -2.62
C ALA A 111 -1.41 10.31 -2.29
N ILE A 112 -1.68 10.17 -1.00
CA ILE A 112 -2.95 9.77 -0.44
C ILE A 112 -3.56 11.02 0.19
N ALA A 113 -4.72 11.49 -0.30
CA ALA A 113 -5.33 12.74 0.18
C ALA A 113 -5.85 12.60 1.62
N HIS A 114 -7.11 12.90 1.90
CA HIS A 114 -7.65 12.88 3.28
C HIS A 114 -8.68 11.78 3.45
N PHE A 115 -8.79 11.23 4.68
CA PHE A 115 -9.81 10.25 5.06
C PHE A 115 -9.85 9.01 4.18
N ASN A 116 -8.68 8.56 3.74
CA ASN A 116 -8.54 7.36 2.94
C ASN A 116 -8.27 6.13 3.83
N TYR A 117 -8.66 4.96 3.36
CA TYR A 117 -8.26 3.69 3.95
C TYR A 117 -7.49 2.86 2.92
N ILE A 118 -6.24 2.52 3.22
CA ILE A 118 -5.41 1.65 2.41
C ILE A 118 -5.07 0.41 3.23
N GLY A 119 -5.72 -0.71 2.94
CA GLY A 119 -5.54 -1.96 3.66
C GLY A 119 -4.88 -3.06 2.83
N ASN A 120 -3.83 -3.69 3.37
CA ASN A 120 -3.15 -4.87 2.79
C ASN A 120 -2.82 -4.72 1.30
N SER A 121 -2.30 -3.57 0.90
CA SER A 121 -2.15 -3.17 -0.49
C SER A 121 -0.72 -2.85 -0.89
N ILE A 122 -0.44 -2.94 -2.19
CA ILE A 122 0.79 -2.49 -2.82
C ILE A 122 0.43 -1.38 -3.79
N LEU A 123 0.90 -0.17 -3.51
CA LEU A 123 0.73 0.98 -4.38
C LEU A 123 2.06 1.33 -5.02
N GLY A 124 2.07 1.44 -6.34
CA GLY A 124 3.23 1.83 -7.14
C GLY A 124 3.64 3.29 -6.91
N LYS A 125 4.43 3.81 -7.82
CA LYS A 125 4.98 5.17 -7.78
C LYS A 125 4.04 6.19 -8.40
N SER A 126 4.10 7.44 -7.91
CA SER A 126 3.41 8.60 -8.51
C SER A 126 1.89 8.40 -8.64
N ILE A 127 1.29 7.64 -7.74
CA ILE A 127 -0.16 7.44 -7.69
C ILE A 127 -0.80 8.60 -6.93
N ASN A 128 -2.00 9.00 -7.31
CA ASN A 128 -2.79 9.96 -6.56
C ASN A 128 -4.15 9.38 -6.18
N PHE A 129 -4.42 9.31 -4.87
CA PHE A 129 -5.72 9.00 -4.31
C PHE A 129 -6.40 10.30 -3.87
N GLU A 130 -7.56 10.61 -4.44
CA GLU A 130 -8.41 11.72 -3.96
C GLU A 130 -9.09 11.32 -2.64
N ALA A 131 -9.70 12.30 -1.96
CA ALA A 131 -10.27 12.15 -0.64
C ALA A 131 -11.32 11.03 -0.52
N GLY A 132 -11.32 10.29 0.60
CA GLY A 132 -12.33 9.28 0.93
C GLY A 132 -12.27 8.00 0.10
N SER A 133 -11.27 7.81 -0.75
CA SER A 133 -11.15 6.57 -1.54
C SER A 133 -10.56 5.43 -0.71
N LEU A 134 -10.94 4.20 -1.05
CA LEU A 134 -10.67 3.03 -0.23
C LEU A 134 -9.99 1.91 -1.05
N CYS A 135 -8.96 1.28 -0.46
CA CYS A 135 -8.53 -0.07 -0.81
C CYS A 135 -9.07 -1.02 0.25
N ALA A 136 -10.26 -1.58 0.03
CA ALA A 136 -10.87 -2.55 0.92
C ALA A 136 -10.05 -3.85 0.89
N ASN A 137 -9.82 -4.47 2.04
CA ASN A 137 -8.90 -5.58 2.17
C ASN A 137 -9.54 -6.92 2.55
N HIS A 138 -10.87 -6.96 2.77
CA HIS A 138 -11.61 -8.19 3.05
C HIS A 138 -13.10 -8.02 2.72
N TYR A 139 -13.79 -9.13 2.50
CA TYR A 139 -15.23 -9.18 2.31
C TYR A 139 -15.95 -9.46 3.62
N ASN A 140 -16.63 -8.46 4.18
CA ASN A 140 -17.38 -8.62 5.43
C ASN A 140 -18.69 -9.40 5.19
N GLU A 141 -19.33 -9.16 4.08
CA GLU A 141 -20.67 -9.64 3.71
C GLU A 141 -20.70 -11.08 3.15
N ARG A 142 -19.54 -11.62 2.74
CA ARG A 142 -19.46 -12.96 2.14
C ARG A 142 -19.28 -14.05 3.19
N LYS A 143 -19.86 -15.23 2.95
CA LYS A 143 -19.60 -16.44 3.76
C LYS A 143 -18.19 -16.95 3.49
N GLU A 144 -17.84 -17.15 2.22
CA GLU A 144 -16.47 -17.41 1.78
C GLU A 144 -15.70 -16.11 1.71
N LYS A 145 -14.70 -15.97 2.57
CA LYS A 145 -13.90 -14.75 2.71
C LYS A 145 -12.61 -14.78 1.93
N GLN A 146 -12.26 -15.94 1.34
CA GLN A 146 -11.08 -16.06 0.51
C GLN A 146 -11.14 -15.10 -0.67
N ILE A 147 -10.03 -14.42 -0.90
CA ILE A 147 -9.91 -13.44 -1.96
C ILE A 147 -9.35 -14.14 -3.19
N SER A 148 -10.02 -13.93 -4.30
CA SER A 148 -9.48 -14.25 -5.63
C SER A 148 -9.11 -12.99 -6.36
N VAL A 149 -8.15 -13.06 -7.26
CA VAL A 149 -7.74 -11.95 -8.12
C VAL A 149 -7.98 -12.30 -9.59
N LYS A 150 -8.37 -11.32 -10.38
CA LYS A 150 -8.45 -11.47 -11.82
C LYS A 150 -7.16 -10.97 -12.45
N TYR A 151 -6.41 -11.88 -13.05
CA TYR A 151 -5.20 -11.54 -13.78
C TYR A 151 -5.28 -12.04 -15.22
N LYS A 152 -5.23 -11.12 -16.16
CA LYS A 152 -5.53 -11.41 -17.57
C LYS A 152 -6.93 -12.05 -17.67
N ASN A 153 -7.03 -13.23 -18.24
CA ASN A 153 -8.30 -13.97 -18.39
C ASN A 153 -8.45 -15.11 -17.37
N GLN A 154 -7.67 -15.09 -16.28
CA GLN A 154 -7.68 -16.13 -15.26
C GLN A 154 -8.10 -15.57 -13.90
N ILE A 155 -8.85 -16.37 -13.14
CA ILE A 155 -9.13 -16.12 -11.74
C ILE A 155 -8.13 -16.95 -10.94
N ILE A 156 -7.39 -16.29 -10.05
CA ILE A 156 -6.38 -16.93 -9.19
C ILE A 156 -6.86 -16.83 -7.75
N ASP A 157 -7.00 -17.96 -7.09
CA ASP A 157 -7.25 -18.03 -5.66
C ASP A 157 -5.96 -17.64 -4.90
N THR A 158 -6.05 -16.60 -4.07
CA THR A 158 -4.91 -16.10 -3.30
C THR A 158 -4.65 -16.92 -2.03
N LYS A 159 -5.60 -17.75 -1.61
CA LYS A 159 -5.60 -18.49 -0.34
C LYS A 159 -5.47 -17.62 0.91
N THR A 160 -5.75 -16.32 0.78
CA THR A 160 -5.78 -15.37 1.90
C THR A 160 -7.15 -14.71 2.00
N GLU A 161 -7.53 -14.31 3.21
CA GLU A 161 -8.76 -13.56 3.50
C GLU A 161 -8.51 -12.04 3.56
N LYS A 162 -7.25 -11.61 3.39
CA LYS A 162 -6.87 -10.19 3.49
C LYS A 162 -5.87 -9.82 2.42
N PHE A 163 -6.36 -9.24 1.35
CA PHE A 163 -5.57 -8.58 0.33
C PHE A 163 -6.40 -7.45 -0.30
N GLY A 164 -5.88 -6.23 -0.25
CA GLY A 164 -6.54 -5.06 -0.84
C GLY A 164 -6.28 -4.98 -2.33
N SER A 165 -5.32 -4.17 -2.72
CA SER A 165 -5.09 -3.90 -4.15
C SER A 165 -3.61 -3.90 -4.51
N LEU A 166 -3.32 -4.29 -5.74
CA LEU A 166 -2.11 -3.92 -6.45
C LEU A 166 -2.46 -2.79 -7.43
N VAL A 167 -1.89 -1.61 -7.22
CA VAL A 167 -2.13 -0.45 -8.08
C VAL A 167 -0.84 -0.07 -8.78
N GLY A 168 -0.88 -0.08 -10.11
CA GLY A 168 0.27 0.25 -10.95
C GLY A 168 0.63 1.73 -10.95
N ASP A 169 1.88 2.03 -11.31
CA ASP A 169 2.44 3.38 -11.33
C ASP A 169 1.57 4.38 -12.09
N ASN A 170 1.63 5.66 -11.67
CA ASN A 170 0.97 6.80 -12.30
C ASN A 170 -0.57 6.71 -12.33
N SER A 171 -1.18 5.83 -11.56
CA SER A 171 -2.64 5.70 -11.50
C SER A 171 -3.29 6.85 -10.74
N LYS A 172 -4.54 7.14 -11.07
CA LYS A 172 -5.35 8.20 -10.45
C LYS A 172 -6.65 7.60 -9.94
N ILE A 173 -6.88 7.73 -8.65
CA ILE A 173 -8.06 7.18 -7.97
C ILE A 173 -8.94 8.32 -7.50
N GLY A 174 -10.13 8.43 -8.06
CA GLY A 174 -11.08 9.51 -7.81
C GLY A 174 -11.69 9.45 -6.41
N ALA A 175 -12.19 10.59 -5.94
CA ALA A 175 -12.76 10.74 -4.62
C ALA A 175 -13.90 9.74 -4.36
N ASN A 176 -13.89 9.15 -3.15
CA ASN A 176 -14.86 8.14 -2.72
C ASN A 176 -14.94 6.90 -3.63
N ALA A 177 -13.94 6.66 -4.46
CA ALA A 177 -13.85 5.39 -5.19
C ALA A 177 -13.52 4.25 -4.24
N VAL A 178 -14.02 3.06 -4.54
CA VAL A 178 -13.78 1.85 -3.77
C VAL A 178 -13.10 0.81 -4.65
N LEU A 179 -11.90 0.41 -4.26
CA LEU A 179 -11.24 -0.75 -4.81
C LEU A 179 -11.58 -1.95 -3.93
N SER A 180 -12.36 -2.90 -4.45
CA SER A 180 -12.73 -4.13 -3.75
C SER A 180 -11.51 -5.03 -3.50
N PRO A 181 -11.55 -5.90 -2.49
CA PRO A 181 -10.46 -6.84 -2.21
C PRO A 181 -10.03 -7.62 -3.45
N GLY A 182 -8.73 -7.75 -3.66
CA GLY A 182 -8.16 -8.44 -4.81
C GLY A 182 -8.09 -7.62 -6.09
N THR A 183 -8.33 -6.31 -6.05
CA THR A 183 -8.24 -5.44 -7.23
C THR A 183 -6.81 -5.30 -7.73
N ILE A 184 -6.63 -5.48 -9.03
CA ILE A 184 -5.35 -5.28 -9.73
C ILE A 184 -5.55 -4.23 -10.82
N LEU A 185 -4.86 -3.10 -10.70
CA LEU A 185 -4.88 -2.01 -11.67
C LEU A 185 -3.54 -1.88 -12.36
N GLU A 186 -3.55 -1.80 -13.68
CA GLU A 186 -2.37 -1.56 -14.49
C GLU A 186 -1.81 -0.15 -14.30
N LYS A 187 -0.59 0.10 -14.81
CA LYS A 187 -0.01 1.44 -14.86
C LYS A 187 -0.94 2.41 -15.58
N ASN A 188 -0.94 3.67 -15.13
CA ASN A 188 -1.75 4.75 -15.70
C ASN A 188 -3.28 4.53 -15.63
N SER A 189 -3.74 3.65 -14.75
CA SER A 189 -5.18 3.44 -14.55
C SER A 189 -5.86 4.69 -14.01
N ILE A 190 -7.07 4.95 -14.51
CA ILE A 190 -7.92 6.05 -14.04
C ILE A 190 -9.22 5.47 -13.52
N VAL A 191 -9.46 5.61 -12.23
CA VAL A 191 -10.71 5.28 -11.55
C VAL A 191 -11.46 6.58 -11.30
N LYS A 192 -12.72 6.66 -11.72
CA LYS A 192 -13.54 7.87 -11.57
C LYS A 192 -14.01 8.04 -10.12
N ARG A 193 -14.46 9.24 -9.77
CA ARG A 193 -15.11 9.51 -8.48
C ARG A 193 -16.34 8.63 -8.30
N LEU A 194 -16.57 8.14 -7.07
CA LEU A 194 -17.68 7.26 -6.69
C LEU A 194 -17.70 5.91 -7.44
N GLU A 195 -16.62 5.55 -8.11
CA GLU A 195 -16.54 4.29 -8.85
C GLU A 195 -16.23 3.13 -7.92
N LEU A 196 -16.98 2.04 -8.07
CA LEU A 196 -16.69 0.75 -7.46
C LEU A 196 -15.95 -0.12 -8.47
N ILE A 197 -14.71 -0.48 -8.16
CA ILE A 197 -13.96 -1.48 -8.92
C ILE A 197 -14.14 -2.83 -8.25
N GLU A 198 -14.89 -3.70 -8.89
CA GLU A 198 -15.09 -5.08 -8.47
C GLU A 198 -14.78 -6.00 -9.66
N GLN A 199 -13.59 -6.57 -9.68
CA GLN A 199 -13.10 -7.37 -10.81
C GLN A 199 -13.62 -8.81 -10.80
N ILE A 200 -14.10 -9.28 -9.64
CA ILE A 200 -14.70 -10.61 -9.45
C ILE A 200 -15.99 -10.42 -8.66
N LYS A 201 -17.10 -10.75 -9.29
CA LYS A 201 -18.45 -10.70 -8.69
C LYS A 201 -18.80 -12.02 -8.02
#